data_699454db24a81fac626dd32d614737c6
#
_entry.id   699454db24a81fac626dd32d614737c6
#
_cell.length_a   1.000
_cell.length_b   1.000
_cell.length_c   1.000
_cell.angle_alpha   90.00
_cell.angle_beta   90.00
_cell.angle_gamma   90.00
#
_symmetry.space_group_name_H-M   'P 1'
#
loop_
_entity.id
_entity.type
_entity.pdbx_description
1 polymer ?
#
loop_
_entity_poly.entity_id
_entity_poly.type
_entity_poly.pdbx_seq_one_letter_code
_entity_poly.pdbx_strand_id
1 'polypeptide(L)'
;MNLFPAIDLRGGKVVRLTQGDYDRMTVYGEDPCAQARQFVEAGARYLHVVDLDGAKDGTLSNYRSIAALAEQGGLYIEVGGGIRTEERIEKYLSLDVDRCILGSVAVTDFDFTARMLKRYGERIAVGVDAKDGFVAIHGWKEVSAEKGVDFCRRLADAGCTA
;
A
#
# COMPACT_ATOMS: atom_id res chain seq x y z
N MET A 1 -6.89 -14.29 12.97
CA MET A 1 -6.12 -13.04 12.76
C MET A 1 -5.17 -13.29 11.59
N ASN A 2 -5.16 -12.42 10.58
CA ASN A 2 -4.20 -12.50 9.49
C ASN A 2 -3.02 -11.58 9.82
N LEU A 3 -1.80 -12.10 9.66
CA LEU A 3 -0.57 -11.34 9.84
C LEU A 3 0.03 -11.03 8.48
N PHE A 4 0.26 -9.76 8.22
CA PHE A 4 0.90 -9.26 7.01
C PHE A 4 2.31 -8.74 7.37
N PRO A 5 3.38 -9.53 7.24
CA PRO A 5 4.72 -8.95 7.27
C PRO A 5 4.86 -7.93 6.16
N ALA A 6 5.66 -6.88 6.40
CA ALA A 6 5.76 -5.76 5.49
C ALA A 6 7.14 -5.67 4.83
N ILE A 7 7.15 -5.30 3.55
CA ILE A 7 8.33 -4.91 2.79
C ILE A 7 8.12 -3.49 2.27
N ASP A 8 8.92 -2.56 2.76
CA ASP A 8 9.00 -1.22 2.21
C ASP A 8 10.07 -1.21 1.11
N LEU A 9 9.71 -0.79 -0.12
CA LEU A 9 10.58 -0.75 -1.28
C LEU A 9 11.04 0.67 -1.60
N ARG A 10 12.35 0.85 -1.75
CA ARG A 10 12.95 2.08 -2.28
C ARG A 10 14.16 1.75 -3.16
N GLY A 11 14.14 2.19 -4.42
CA GLY A 11 15.20 1.89 -5.38
C GLY A 11 15.45 0.39 -5.56
N GLY A 12 14.40 -0.43 -5.49
CA GLY A 12 14.49 -1.89 -5.61
C GLY A 12 14.95 -2.62 -4.36
N LYS A 13 15.25 -1.94 -3.26
CA LYS A 13 15.77 -2.50 -2.01
C LYS A 13 14.70 -2.56 -0.93
N VAL A 14 14.90 -3.48 0.03
CA VAL A 14 14.09 -3.56 1.26
C VAL A 14 14.63 -2.55 2.26
N VAL A 15 13.79 -1.61 2.65
CA VAL A 15 14.18 -0.50 3.53
C VAL A 15 13.19 -0.28 4.67
N ARG A 16 13.55 0.57 5.61
CA ARG A 16 12.67 1.13 6.61
C ARG A 16 12.96 2.60 6.80
N LEU A 17 11.93 3.44 6.78
CA LEU A 17 12.02 4.84 7.13
C LEU A 17 11.76 5.04 8.64
N THR A 18 12.53 5.89 9.28
CA THR A 18 12.25 6.31 10.64
C THR A 18 11.17 7.39 10.63
N GLN A 19 9.98 7.08 11.13
CA GLN A 19 8.83 8.00 11.18
C GLN A 19 8.46 8.61 9.80
N GLY A 20 8.62 7.82 8.72
CA GLY A 20 8.32 8.28 7.36
C GLY A 20 9.36 9.24 6.75
N ASP A 21 10.46 9.49 7.43
CA ASP A 21 11.51 10.41 6.98
C ASP A 21 12.44 9.72 5.96
N TYR A 22 12.44 10.22 4.74
CA TYR A 22 13.24 9.67 3.61
C TYR A 22 14.75 9.88 3.78
N ASP A 23 15.17 10.83 4.62
CA ASP A 23 16.58 11.08 4.93
C ASP A 23 17.09 10.19 6.08
N ARG A 24 16.17 9.51 6.77
CA ARG A 24 16.45 8.58 7.86
C ARG A 24 16.04 7.16 7.49
N MET A 25 16.69 6.61 6.46
CA MET A 25 16.43 5.30 5.90
C MET A 25 17.48 4.29 6.34
N THR A 26 17.02 3.09 6.72
CA THR A 26 17.87 1.90 6.93
C THR A 26 17.58 0.89 5.84
N VAL A 27 18.62 0.32 5.21
CA VAL A 27 18.52 -0.77 4.25
C VAL A 27 18.62 -2.09 5.01
N TYR A 28 17.61 -2.95 4.85
CA TYR A 28 17.57 -4.28 5.46
C TYR A 28 17.95 -5.39 4.49
N GLY A 29 17.78 -5.18 3.20
CA GLY A 29 18.13 -6.16 2.19
C GLY A 29 18.17 -5.57 0.79
N GLU A 30 19.00 -6.17 -0.07
CA GLU A 30 19.13 -5.78 -1.47
C GLU A 30 18.15 -6.53 -2.38
N ASP A 31 17.62 -7.70 -1.92
CA ASP A 31 16.72 -8.56 -2.68
C ASP A 31 15.39 -8.74 -1.95
N PRO A 32 14.31 -8.08 -2.41
CA PRO A 32 12.97 -8.24 -1.84
C PRO A 32 12.43 -9.68 -1.90
N CYS A 33 12.78 -10.43 -2.95
CA CYS A 33 12.34 -11.81 -3.09
C CYS A 33 13.01 -12.73 -2.05
N ALA A 34 14.28 -12.49 -1.69
CA ALA A 34 14.94 -13.20 -0.62
C ALA A 34 14.25 -12.93 0.73
N GLN A 35 13.86 -11.68 0.99
CA GLN A 35 13.11 -11.32 2.19
C GLN A 35 11.74 -11.99 2.23
N ALA A 36 11.01 -12.00 1.13
CA ALA A 36 9.70 -12.66 1.02
C ALA A 36 9.82 -14.19 1.27
N ARG A 37 10.85 -14.86 0.72
CA ARG A 37 11.12 -16.28 1.01
C ARG A 37 11.31 -16.56 2.49
N GLN A 38 12.05 -15.72 3.22
CA GLN A 38 12.20 -15.85 4.67
C GLN A 38 10.86 -15.76 5.41
N PHE A 39 9.96 -14.88 4.96
CA PHE A 39 8.61 -14.80 5.53
C PHE A 39 7.78 -16.06 5.24
N VAL A 40 7.85 -16.60 4.03
CA VAL A 40 7.19 -17.88 3.68
C VAL A 40 7.72 -19.03 4.54
N GLU A 41 9.04 -19.14 4.68
CA GLU A 41 9.69 -20.16 5.53
C GLU A 41 9.28 -20.03 7.00
N ALA A 42 9.03 -18.81 7.47
CA ALA A 42 8.49 -18.53 8.80
C ALA A 42 6.96 -18.76 8.91
N GLY A 43 6.29 -19.21 7.84
CA GLY A 43 4.86 -19.53 7.82
C GLY A 43 3.94 -18.40 7.43
N ALA A 44 4.44 -17.30 6.90
CA ALA A 44 3.59 -16.22 6.38
C ALA A 44 2.79 -16.69 5.17
N ARG A 45 1.55 -16.18 5.06
CA ARG A 45 0.65 -16.40 3.92
C ARG A 45 0.25 -15.09 3.23
N TYR A 46 0.61 -13.97 3.82
CA TYR A 46 0.26 -12.62 3.38
C TYR A 46 1.52 -11.78 3.33
N LEU A 47 1.52 -10.76 2.48
CA LEU A 47 2.61 -9.80 2.37
C LEU A 47 2.03 -8.41 2.10
N HIS A 48 2.47 -7.43 2.88
CA HIS A 48 2.19 -6.02 2.66
C HIS A 48 3.40 -5.36 2.01
N VAL A 49 3.22 -4.77 0.83
CA VAL A 49 4.30 -4.11 0.09
C VAL A 49 4.01 -2.62 -0.04
N VAL A 50 4.97 -1.79 0.32
CA VAL A 50 4.88 -0.34 0.16
C VAL A 50 5.90 0.14 -0.86
N ASP A 51 5.42 0.71 -1.97
CA ASP A 51 6.24 1.40 -2.96
C ASP A 51 6.52 2.84 -2.49
N LEU A 52 7.65 3.05 -1.81
CA LEU A 52 8.01 4.35 -1.25
C LEU A 52 8.39 5.37 -2.34
N ASP A 53 8.95 4.94 -3.48
CA ASP A 53 9.23 5.83 -4.61
C ASP A 53 7.92 6.26 -5.26
N GLY A 54 6.98 5.32 -5.50
CA GLY A 54 5.64 5.63 -5.96
C GLY A 54 4.88 6.57 -5.03
N ALA A 55 5.02 6.39 -3.71
CA ALA A 55 4.43 7.28 -2.72
C ALA A 55 4.99 8.70 -2.79
N LYS A 56 6.32 8.84 -2.97
CA LYS A 56 7.05 10.09 -2.99
C LYS A 56 6.78 10.92 -4.25
N ASP A 57 6.95 10.32 -5.41
CA ASP A 57 6.99 11.03 -6.70
C ASP A 57 6.05 10.46 -7.78
N GLY A 58 5.33 9.37 -7.46
CA GLY A 58 4.41 8.72 -8.39
C GLY A 58 5.10 7.88 -9.47
N THR A 59 6.40 7.61 -9.36
CA THR A 59 7.13 6.77 -10.32
C THR A 59 6.74 5.29 -10.19
N LEU A 60 7.16 4.47 -11.16
CA LEU A 60 7.05 3.01 -11.14
C LEU A 60 8.42 2.35 -10.96
N SER A 61 9.31 3.00 -10.20
CA SER A 61 10.69 2.53 -10.02
C SER A 61 10.79 1.11 -9.48
N ASN A 62 9.86 0.74 -8.57
CA ASN A 62 9.83 -0.58 -7.94
C ASN A 62 8.93 -1.60 -8.66
N TYR A 63 8.34 -1.26 -9.83
CA TYR A 63 7.42 -2.13 -10.55
C TYR A 63 7.99 -3.52 -10.84
N ARG A 64 9.27 -3.60 -11.25
CA ARG A 64 9.94 -4.88 -11.51
C ARG A 64 10.13 -5.71 -10.24
N SER A 65 10.44 -5.08 -9.11
CA SER A 65 10.56 -5.77 -7.81
C SER A 65 9.22 -6.31 -7.34
N ILE A 66 8.13 -5.55 -7.54
CA ILE A 66 6.78 -5.99 -7.21
C ILE A 66 6.34 -7.14 -8.13
N ALA A 67 6.65 -7.07 -9.43
CA ALA A 67 6.39 -8.16 -10.36
C ALA A 67 7.10 -9.45 -9.93
N ALA A 68 8.38 -9.36 -9.58
CA ALA A 68 9.14 -10.53 -9.13
C ALA A 68 8.61 -11.12 -7.81
N LEU A 69 8.11 -10.29 -6.89
CA LEU A 69 7.44 -10.75 -5.67
C LEU A 69 6.14 -11.50 -5.99
N ALA A 70 5.33 -11.00 -6.92
CA ALA A 70 4.08 -11.64 -7.35
C ALA A 70 4.36 -12.97 -8.09
N GLU A 71 5.33 -12.98 -9.01
CA GLU A 71 5.75 -14.19 -9.75
C GLU A 71 6.30 -15.30 -8.83
N GLN A 72 6.89 -14.94 -7.68
CA GLN A 72 7.39 -15.92 -6.72
C GLN A 72 6.29 -16.83 -6.18
N GLY A 73 5.06 -16.31 -6.06
CA GLY A 73 3.88 -17.03 -5.59
C GLY A 73 3.93 -17.40 -4.09
N GLY A 74 2.86 -18.03 -3.64
CA GLY A 74 2.76 -18.56 -2.26
C GLY A 74 2.33 -17.54 -1.21
N LEU A 75 2.18 -16.25 -1.57
CA LEU A 75 1.71 -15.19 -0.67
C LEU A 75 0.52 -14.46 -1.30
N TYR A 76 -0.44 -14.09 -0.48
CA TYR A 76 -1.43 -13.08 -0.81
C TYR A 76 -0.77 -11.72 -0.66
N ILE A 77 -0.65 -10.97 -1.76
CA ILE A 77 0.11 -9.72 -1.80
C ILE A 77 -0.82 -8.53 -1.91
N GLU A 78 -0.67 -7.58 -0.99
CA GLU A 78 -1.25 -6.26 -1.12
C GLU A 78 -0.15 -5.20 -1.34
N VAL A 79 -0.42 -4.24 -2.24
CA VAL A 79 0.54 -3.20 -2.60
C VAL A 79 -0.07 -1.82 -2.37
N GLY A 80 0.65 -0.98 -1.65
CA GLY A 80 0.38 0.45 -1.48
C GLY A 80 1.56 1.31 -1.93
N GLY A 81 1.35 2.63 -1.93
CA GLY A 81 2.37 3.61 -2.28
C GLY A 81 2.11 4.30 -3.62
N GLY A 82 1.51 5.50 -3.56
CA GLY A 82 1.32 6.37 -4.72
C GLY A 82 0.29 5.92 -5.74
N ILE A 83 -0.63 5.02 -5.39
CA ILE A 83 -1.73 4.60 -6.26
C ILE A 83 -2.80 5.70 -6.26
N ARG A 84 -2.91 6.43 -7.37
CA ARG A 84 -3.78 7.61 -7.52
C ARG A 84 -4.64 7.58 -8.78
N THR A 85 -4.46 6.58 -9.62
CA THR A 85 -5.18 6.44 -10.90
C THR A 85 -5.60 5.00 -11.11
N GLU A 86 -6.67 4.81 -11.87
CA GLU A 86 -7.17 3.48 -12.25
C GLU A 86 -6.14 2.69 -13.07
N GLU A 87 -5.42 3.36 -13.97
CA GLU A 87 -4.33 2.75 -14.74
C GLU A 87 -3.26 2.13 -13.82
N ARG A 88 -2.94 2.78 -12.69
CA ARG A 88 -1.99 2.26 -11.71
C ARG A 88 -2.54 1.01 -11.01
N ILE A 89 -3.81 1.02 -10.66
CA ILE A 89 -4.50 -0.16 -10.10
C ILE A 89 -4.42 -1.31 -11.10
N GLU A 90 -4.82 -1.10 -12.35
CA GLU A 90 -4.81 -2.12 -13.38
C GLU A 90 -3.41 -2.70 -13.63
N LYS A 91 -2.37 -1.86 -13.63
CA LYS A 91 -0.98 -2.30 -13.76
C LYS A 91 -0.56 -3.26 -12.64
N TYR A 92 -0.86 -2.95 -11.38
CA TYR A 92 -0.52 -3.86 -10.29
C TYR A 92 -1.38 -5.12 -10.30
N LEU A 93 -2.68 -5.00 -10.56
CA LEU A 93 -3.57 -6.15 -10.65
C LEU A 93 -3.22 -7.09 -11.82
N SER A 94 -2.60 -6.57 -12.90
CA SER A 94 -2.10 -7.39 -14.02
C SER A 94 -0.83 -8.18 -13.71
N LEU A 95 -0.18 -7.91 -12.57
CA LEU A 95 0.95 -8.67 -12.04
C LEU A 95 0.53 -9.80 -11.09
N ASP A 96 -0.77 -10.12 -11.03
CA ASP A 96 -1.35 -11.04 -10.03
C ASP A 96 -1.15 -10.59 -8.56
N VAL A 97 -0.99 -9.27 -8.34
CA VAL A 97 -1.14 -8.68 -7.01
C VAL A 97 -2.60 -8.82 -6.59
N ASP A 98 -2.85 -9.32 -5.40
CA ASP A 98 -4.21 -9.63 -4.94
C ASP A 98 -5.01 -8.36 -4.60
N ARG A 99 -4.35 -7.33 -4.03
CA ARG A 99 -5.02 -6.13 -3.55
C ARG A 99 -4.17 -4.87 -3.70
N CYS A 100 -4.79 -3.77 -4.13
CA CYS A 100 -4.21 -2.45 -4.14
C CYS A 100 -4.70 -1.63 -2.95
N ILE A 101 -3.81 -0.85 -2.32
CA ILE A 101 -4.13 -0.01 -1.18
C ILE A 101 -4.13 1.46 -1.63
N LEU A 102 -5.28 2.10 -1.49
CA LEU A 102 -5.43 3.54 -1.69
C LEU A 102 -5.18 4.26 -0.36
N GLY A 103 -4.26 5.21 -0.36
CA GLY A 103 -3.95 6.05 0.80
C GLY A 103 -4.53 7.46 0.62
N SER A 104 -3.69 8.47 0.53
CA SER A 104 -4.09 9.89 0.48
C SER A 104 -5.15 10.22 -0.58
N VAL A 105 -5.17 9.51 -1.70
CA VAL A 105 -6.18 9.71 -2.75
C VAL A 105 -7.59 9.45 -2.25
N ALA A 106 -7.77 8.55 -1.28
CA ALA A 106 -9.07 8.25 -0.71
C ALA A 106 -9.69 9.46 0.02
N VAL A 107 -8.85 10.36 0.53
CA VAL A 107 -9.27 11.62 1.14
C VAL A 107 -9.42 12.73 0.11
N THR A 108 -8.43 12.87 -0.80
CA THR A 108 -8.36 13.98 -1.75
C THR A 108 -9.30 13.84 -2.94
N ASP A 109 -9.68 12.59 -3.29
CA ASP A 109 -10.65 12.26 -4.34
C ASP A 109 -11.50 11.05 -3.90
N PHE A 110 -12.47 11.31 -3.02
CA PHE A 110 -13.36 10.27 -2.52
C PHE A 110 -14.22 9.66 -3.62
N ASP A 111 -14.65 10.44 -4.59
CA ASP A 111 -15.49 9.97 -5.71
C ASP A 111 -14.73 8.95 -6.56
N PHE A 112 -13.45 9.19 -6.82
CA PHE A 112 -12.58 8.21 -7.46
C PHE A 112 -12.52 6.93 -6.63
N THR A 113 -12.26 7.05 -5.32
CA THR A 113 -12.16 5.90 -4.43
C THR A 113 -13.45 5.08 -4.40
N ALA A 114 -14.62 5.72 -4.29
CA ALA A 114 -15.91 5.05 -4.32
C ALA A 114 -16.15 4.30 -5.65
N ARG A 115 -15.75 4.89 -6.80
CA ARG A 115 -15.80 4.19 -8.10
C ARG A 115 -14.88 2.97 -8.12
N MET A 116 -13.65 3.06 -7.57
CA MET A 116 -12.70 1.95 -7.54
C MET A 116 -13.18 0.83 -6.61
N LEU A 117 -13.72 1.15 -5.44
CA LEU A 117 -14.36 0.19 -4.54
C LEU A 117 -15.50 -0.55 -5.22
N LYS A 118 -16.36 0.17 -5.94
CA LYS A 118 -17.48 -0.44 -6.70
C LYS A 118 -17.00 -1.35 -7.83
N ARG A 119 -15.92 -0.96 -8.54
CA ARG A 119 -15.41 -1.69 -9.71
C ARG A 119 -14.60 -2.92 -9.33
N TYR A 120 -13.73 -2.82 -8.34
CA TYR A 120 -12.75 -3.84 -8.00
C TYR A 120 -13.04 -4.57 -6.69
N GLY A 121 -13.99 -4.09 -5.89
CA GLY A 121 -14.44 -4.75 -4.65
C GLY A 121 -13.30 -5.03 -3.68
N GLU A 122 -13.19 -6.26 -3.23
CA GLU A 122 -12.18 -6.71 -2.25
C GLU A 122 -10.73 -6.58 -2.73
N ARG A 123 -10.51 -6.32 -4.02
CA ARG A 123 -9.17 -6.03 -4.56
C ARG A 123 -8.69 -4.61 -4.27
N ILE A 124 -9.50 -3.79 -3.61
CA ILE A 124 -9.12 -2.47 -3.09
C ILE A 124 -9.25 -2.46 -1.57
N ALA A 125 -8.20 -2.02 -0.91
CA ALA A 125 -8.22 -1.60 0.48
C ALA A 125 -7.94 -0.10 0.58
N VAL A 126 -8.32 0.50 1.72
CA VAL A 126 -8.02 1.90 1.99
C VAL A 126 -7.18 2.01 3.26
N GLY A 127 -5.95 2.55 3.11
CA GLY A 127 -5.10 2.88 4.22
C GLY A 127 -5.52 4.21 4.84
N VAL A 128 -5.97 4.18 6.09
CA VAL A 128 -6.38 5.36 6.86
C VAL A 128 -5.38 5.62 7.98
N ASP A 129 -4.45 6.52 7.71
CA ASP A 129 -3.56 7.04 8.75
C ASP A 129 -4.29 8.11 9.57
N ALA A 130 -4.13 8.11 10.87
CA ALA A 130 -4.76 9.10 11.75
C ALA A 130 -3.76 9.71 12.73
N LYS A 131 -3.88 11.03 12.93
CA LYS A 131 -3.14 11.78 13.94
C LYS A 131 -4.12 12.64 14.73
N ASP A 132 -4.07 12.52 16.06
CA ASP A 132 -4.94 13.24 16.99
C ASP A 132 -6.46 13.08 16.65
N GLY A 133 -6.85 11.90 16.10
CA GLY A 133 -8.22 11.57 15.73
C GLY A 133 -8.64 12.05 14.34
N PHE A 134 -7.79 12.74 13.60
CA PHE A 134 -8.05 13.23 12.24
C PHE A 134 -7.21 12.46 11.22
N VAL A 135 -7.72 12.33 9.98
CA VAL A 135 -7.03 11.60 8.91
C VAL A 135 -5.77 12.35 8.49
N ALA A 136 -4.64 11.64 8.53
CA ALA A 136 -3.35 12.13 8.04
C ALA A 136 -3.15 11.73 6.57
N ILE A 137 -2.59 12.64 5.78
CA ILE A 137 -2.34 12.44 4.36
C ILE A 137 -0.89 12.82 4.00
N HIS A 138 -0.47 12.46 2.78
CA HIS A 138 0.86 12.76 2.25
C HIS A 138 2.02 12.25 3.12
N GLY A 139 1.90 11.02 3.66
CA GLY A 139 2.94 10.43 4.50
C GLY A 139 3.07 11.15 5.85
N TRP A 140 1.95 11.45 6.50
CA TRP A 140 1.85 12.12 7.81
C TRP A 140 2.23 13.61 7.82
N LYS A 141 2.47 14.22 6.66
CA LYS A 141 2.89 15.63 6.56
C LYS A 141 1.75 16.60 6.75
N GLU A 142 0.55 16.19 6.45
CA GLU A 142 -0.66 17.00 6.55
C GLU A 142 -1.75 16.23 7.31
N VAL A 143 -2.56 16.97 8.08
CA VAL A 143 -3.73 16.43 8.77
C VAL A 143 -4.97 17.08 8.17
N SER A 144 -5.91 16.25 7.71
CA SER A 144 -7.18 16.73 7.16
C SER A 144 -8.12 17.22 8.25
N ALA A 145 -9.20 17.91 7.88
CA ALA A 145 -10.25 18.28 8.82
C ALA A 145 -11.24 17.12 9.11
N GLU A 146 -11.09 15.98 8.46
CA GLU A 146 -11.99 14.84 8.59
C GLU A 146 -11.56 13.92 9.73
N LYS A 147 -12.51 13.58 10.60
CA LYS A 147 -12.27 12.62 11.69
C LYS A 147 -12.10 11.21 11.11
N GLY A 148 -11.07 10.48 11.58
CA GLY A 148 -10.76 9.13 11.09
C GLY A 148 -11.93 8.16 11.20
N VAL A 149 -12.68 8.21 12.32
CA VAL A 149 -13.86 7.34 12.52
C VAL A 149 -14.98 7.65 11.52
N ASP A 150 -15.24 8.93 11.24
CA ASP A 150 -16.31 9.32 10.31
C ASP A 150 -15.90 8.99 8.86
N PHE A 151 -14.63 9.14 8.54
CA PHE A 151 -14.08 8.72 7.27
C PHE A 151 -14.18 7.20 7.06
N CYS A 152 -13.83 6.39 8.05
CA CYS A 152 -13.99 4.93 7.99
C CYS A 152 -15.46 4.52 7.80
N ARG A 153 -16.42 5.18 8.44
CA ARG A 153 -17.85 4.92 8.21
C ARG A 153 -18.24 5.23 6.77
N ARG A 154 -17.82 6.38 6.26
CA ARG A 154 -18.09 6.78 4.87
C ARG A 154 -17.49 5.79 3.85
N LEU A 155 -16.29 5.26 4.13
CA LEU A 155 -15.68 4.20 3.32
C LEU A 155 -16.47 2.90 3.37
N ALA A 156 -16.94 2.49 4.56
CA ALA A 156 -17.78 1.30 4.72
C ALA A 156 -19.10 1.44 3.95
N ASP A 157 -19.75 2.61 4.01
CA ASP A 157 -20.97 2.92 3.25
C ASP A 157 -20.73 2.88 1.73
N ALA A 158 -19.51 3.20 1.28
CA ALA A 158 -19.08 3.09 -0.12
C ALA A 158 -18.68 1.65 -0.53
N GLY A 159 -18.76 0.67 0.39
CA GLY A 159 -18.49 -0.75 0.12
C GLY A 159 -17.04 -1.18 0.40
N CYS A 160 -16.25 -0.38 1.12
CA CYS A 160 -14.92 -0.78 1.56
C CYS A 160 -15.01 -1.86 2.65
N THR A 161 -14.30 -2.98 2.43
CA THR A 161 -14.27 -4.13 3.35
C THR A 161 -12.92 -4.32 4.05
N ALA A 162 -11.89 -3.56 3.65
CA ALA A 162 -10.54 -3.64 4.20
C ALA A 162 -9.82 -2.29 4.15
#